data_52d83266c7a8384fa50283358b988453
#
_entry.id   52d83266c7a8384fa50283358b988453
#
_cell.length_a   1.000
_cell.length_b   1.000
_cell.length_c   1.000
_cell.angle_alpha   90.00
_cell.angle_beta   90.00
_cell.angle_gamma   90.00
#
_symmetry.space_group_name_H-M   'P 1'
#
loop_
_entity.id
_entity.type
_entity.pdbx_description
1 polymer ?
#
loop_
_entity_poly.entity_id
_entity_poly.type
_entity_poly.pdbx_seq_one_letter_code
_entity_poly.pdbx_strand_id
1 'polypeptide(L)'
;MSEAPPLATEHLTRVVDGEALVEDVSIEVRAEEVFVVFGPSGSGKTSLLRLLNRLDEPTRGTVYLDGTDYRDLDPRTLRRRVGWVPQAPTLIEGTVAENVAWGPTLRGEPVDTERLHDLLDRLGLSGFADREGNRLSGGEAQRVAIARTLFNDPDVVLLDEPASSLDAAAADRVESLLADVMEAYALTAVLVTHDANRARRLGHRGARLQHGRVTATGDLDTVLRASD
;
A
#
# COMPACT_ATOMS: atom_id res chain seq x y z
N MET A 1 -28.23 6.22 -0.82
CA MET A 1 -27.63 5.28 0.16
C MET A 1 -26.14 5.48 0.00
N SER A 2 -25.41 5.86 1.06
CA SER A 2 -23.94 5.97 0.98
C SER A 2 -23.40 4.55 0.79
N GLU A 3 -22.65 4.35 -0.27
CA GLU A 3 -21.94 3.10 -0.52
C GLU A 3 -20.92 2.89 0.61
N ALA A 4 -20.73 1.65 1.06
CA ALA A 4 -19.77 1.36 2.12
C ALA A 4 -18.36 1.73 1.64
N PRO A 5 -17.48 2.28 2.52
CA PRO A 5 -16.11 2.60 2.11
C PRO A 5 -15.37 1.32 1.73
N PRO A 6 -14.52 1.35 0.69
CA PRO A 6 -13.72 0.19 0.27
C PRO A 6 -12.90 -0.41 1.40
N LEU A 7 -12.37 0.41 2.32
CA LEU A 7 -11.64 -0.04 3.50
C LEU A 7 -12.00 0.83 4.71
N ALA A 8 -12.33 0.19 5.83
CA ALA A 8 -12.56 0.86 7.10
C ALA A 8 -12.01 0.05 8.27
N THR A 9 -11.73 0.72 9.39
CA THR A 9 -11.38 0.06 10.65
C THR A 9 -12.28 0.57 11.77
N GLU A 10 -12.58 -0.29 12.72
CA GLU A 10 -13.38 0.04 13.91
C GLU A 10 -12.64 -0.42 15.16
N HIS A 11 -12.24 0.54 16.01
CA HIS A 11 -11.56 0.32 17.29
C HIS A 11 -10.36 -0.63 17.20
N LEU A 12 -9.61 -0.57 16.06
CA LEU A 12 -8.54 -1.50 15.75
C LEU A 12 -7.40 -1.34 16.75
N THR A 13 -7.06 -2.43 17.43
CA THR A 13 -6.02 -2.45 18.47
C THR A 13 -5.13 -3.67 18.30
N ARG A 14 -3.81 -3.48 18.45
CA ARG A 14 -2.81 -4.55 18.46
C ARG A 14 -1.87 -4.37 19.62
N VAL A 15 -1.86 -5.32 20.54
CA VAL A 15 -0.93 -5.39 21.69
C VAL A 15 0.00 -6.58 21.47
N VAL A 16 1.30 -6.36 21.64
CA VAL A 16 2.35 -7.39 21.59
C VAL A 16 3.22 -7.21 22.82
N ASP A 17 3.41 -8.27 23.59
CA ASP A 17 4.23 -8.30 24.82
C ASP A 17 3.87 -7.18 25.82
N GLY A 18 2.59 -6.81 25.88
CA GLY A 18 2.07 -5.76 26.76
C GLY A 18 2.19 -4.34 26.22
N GLU A 19 2.82 -4.14 25.07
CA GLU A 19 2.95 -2.85 24.38
C GLU A 19 1.88 -2.71 23.27
N ALA A 20 1.17 -1.59 23.25
CA ALA A 20 0.19 -1.29 22.21
C ALA A 20 0.91 -0.69 20.99
N LEU A 21 1.03 -1.47 19.91
CA LEU A 21 1.57 -1.02 18.63
C LEU A 21 0.57 -0.20 17.82
N VAL A 22 -0.73 -0.54 17.95
CA VAL A 22 -1.87 0.16 17.37
C VAL A 22 -2.95 0.16 18.46
N GLU A 23 -3.58 1.30 18.72
CA GLU A 23 -4.54 1.44 19.81
C GLU A 23 -5.74 2.30 19.40
N ASP A 24 -6.91 1.66 19.38
CA ASP A 24 -8.22 2.30 19.15
C ASP A 24 -8.29 3.10 17.82
N VAL A 25 -7.75 2.53 16.74
CA VAL A 25 -7.70 3.18 15.43
C VAL A 25 -8.97 2.91 14.65
N SER A 26 -9.72 3.99 14.34
CA SER A 26 -10.89 3.98 13.46
C SER A 26 -10.67 4.96 12.32
N ILE A 27 -10.55 4.44 11.09
CA ILE A 27 -10.36 5.22 9.85
C ILE A 27 -11.27 4.70 8.75
N GLU A 28 -11.59 5.56 7.79
CA GLU A 28 -12.34 5.23 6.58
C GLU A 28 -11.56 5.73 5.36
N VAL A 29 -11.33 4.84 4.41
CA VAL A 29 -10.71 5.10 3.11
C VAL A 29 -11.79 5.10 2.06
N ARG A 30 -11.93 6.20 1.32
CA ARG A 30 -12.94 6.35 0.26
C ARG A 30 -12.45 5.74 -1.04
N ALA A 31 -13.38 5.43 -1.93
CA ALA A 31 -13.03 4.99 -3.27
C ALA A 31 -12.21 6.07 -4.01
N GLU A 32 -11.24 5.62 -4.77
CA GLU A 32 -10.38 6.46 -5.62
C GLU A 32 -9.59 7.53 -4.84
N GLU A 33 -9.41 7.34 -3.52
CA GLU A 33 -8.57 8.24 -2.74
C GLU A 33 -7.26 7.58 -2.31
N VAL A 34 -6.23 8.41 -2.20
CA VAL A 34 -5.00 8.07 -1.49
C VAL A 34 -5.11 8.62 -0.08
N PHE A 35 -5.36 7.72 0.88
CA PHE A 35 -5.44 8.04 2.30
C PHE A 35 -4.05 7.92 2.92
N VAL A 36 -3.55 8.99 3.51
CA VAL A 36 -2.21 9.02 4.11
C VAL A 36 -2.25 8.70 5.59
N VAL A 37 -1.44 7.75 6.04
CA VAL A 37 -1.12 7.56 7.45
C VAL A 37 0.24 8.21 7.71
N PHE A 38 0.23 9.39 8.29
CA PHE A 38 1.42 10.20 8.56
C PHE A 38 1.86 10.06 10.02
N GLY A 39 3.16 9.98 10.26
CA GLY A 39 3.69 9.94 11.63
C GLY A 39 5.18 9.59 11.69
N PRO A 40 5.83 9.82 12.84
CA PRO A 40 7.25 9.54 13.03
C PRO A 40 7.56 8.04 12.91
N SER A 41 8.84 7.71 12.78
CA SER A 41 9.30 6.30 12.84
C SER A 41 8.91 5.69 14.19
N GLY A 42 8.47 4.43 14.17
CA GLY A 42 8.01 3.74 15.39
C GLY A 42 6.60 4.09 15.85
N SER A 43 5.84 4.95 15.14
CA SER A 43 4.47 5.31 15.55
C SER A 43 3.41 4.22 15.33
N GLY A 44 3.76 3.07 14.76
CA GLY A 44 2.82 1.96 14.51
C GLY A 44 2.29 1.87 13.08
N LYS A 45 2.79 2.68 12.13
CA LYS A 45 2.28 2.75 10.73
C LYS A 45 2.33 1.40 9.99
N THR A 46 3.50 0.76 9.97
CA THR A 46 3.66 -0.57 9.36
C THR A 46 2.82 -1.63 10.07
N SER A 47 2.71 -1.56 11.41
CA SER A 47 1.83 -2.45 12.18
C SER A 47 0.36 -2.28 11.79
N LEU A 48 -0.08 -1.03 11.57
CA LEU A 48 -1.41 -0.76 11.05
C LEU A 48 -1.62 -1.39 9.66
N LEU A 49 -0.69 -1.19 8.70
CA LEU A 49 -0.81 -1.80 7.38
C LEU A 49 -0.90 -3.33 7.44
N ARG A 50 -0.11 -3.97 8.33
CA ARG A 50 -0.12 -5.43 8.52
C ARG A 50 -1.46 -5.95 9.06
N LEU A 51 -2.17 -5.13 9.82
CA LEU A 51 -3.53 -5.44 10.27
C LEU A 51 -4.53 -5.29 9.11
N LEU A 52 -4.39 -4.27 8.26
CA LEU A 52 -5.33 -4.00 7.16
C LEU A 52 -5.42 -5.14 6.15
N ASN A 53 -4.33 -5.88 5.89
CA ASN A 53 -4.32 -7.03 4.98
C ASN A 53 -4.21 -8.40 5.70
N ARG A 54 -4.45 -8.40 7.01
CA ARG A 54 -4.43 -9.61 7.84
C ARG A 54 -3.13 -10.41 7.77
N LEU A 55 -1.99 -9.72 7.71
CA LEU A 55 -0.67 -10.31 7.99
C LEU A 55 -0.45 -10.47 9.50
N ASP A 56 -1.07 -9.59 10.29
CA ASP A 56 -1.19 -9.70 11.74
C ASP A 56 -2.68 -9.67 12.12
N GLU A 57 -3.03 -10.33 13.25
CA GLU A 57 -4.39 -10.31 13.79
C GLU A 57 -4.50 -9.22 14.86
N PRO A 58 -5.59 -8.44 14.89
CA PRO A 58 -5.82 -7.47 15.93
C PRO A 58 -6.16 -8.15 17.26
N THR A 59 -5.81 -7.50 18.37
CA THR A 59 -6.21 -7.90 19.71
C THR A 59 -7.67 -7.52 20.00
N ARG A 60 -8.12 -6.40 19.39
CA ARG A 60 -9.51 -5.90 19.45
C ARG A 60 -9.83 -5.14 18.15
N GLY A 61 -11.13 -4.92 17.95
CA GLY A 61 -11.63 -4.21 16.78
C GLY A 61 -11.60 -5.07 15.53
N THR A 62 -11.89 -4.47 14.39
CA THR A 62 -11.91 -5.17 13.11
C THR A 62 -11.61 -4.25 11.93
N VAL A 63 -11.39 -4.87 10.78
CA VAL A 63 -11.23 -4.22 9.47
C VAL A 63 -12.42 -4.65 8.61
N TYR A 64 -13.01 -3.71 7.90
CA TYR A 64 -14.06 -3.95 6.91
C TYR A 64 -13.53 -3.70 5.50
N LEU A 65 -13.81 -4.59 4.59
CA LEU A 65 -13.60 -4.45 3.15
C LEU A 65 -14.98 -4.44 2.47
N ASP A 66 -15.34 -3.32 1.85
CA ASP A 66 -16.69 -3.08 1.30
C ASP A 66 -17.82 -3.41 2.28
N GLY A 67 -17.63 -3.01 3.54
CA GLY A 67 -18.59 -3.25 4.62
C GLY A 67 -18.63 -4.69 5.16
N THR A 68 -17.82 -5.60 4.62
CA THR A 68 -17.69 -6.98 5.12
C THR A 68 -16.54 -7.09 6.11
N ASP A 69 -16.78 -7.69 7.28
CA ASP A 69 -15.69 -8.00 8.23
C ASP A 69 -14.67 -8.91 7.53
N TYR A 70 -13.42 -8.49 7.49
CA TYR A 70 -12.37 -9.22 6.77
C TYR A 70 -12.10 -10.62 7.33
N ARG A 71 -12.56 -10.92 8.57
CA ARG A 71 -12.45 -12.26 9.16
C ARG A 71 -13.38 -13.26 8.50
N ASP A 72 -14.45 -12.79 7.85
CA ASP A 72 -15.39 -13.61 7.09
C ASP A 72 -14.86 -13.93 5.68
N LEU A 73 -13.76 -13.28 5.26
CA LEU A 73 -13.12 -13.51 3.98
C LEU A 73 -12.01 -14.58 4.09
N ASP A 74 -11.85 -15.38 3.05
CA ASP A 74 -10.68 -16.23 2.91
C ASP A 74 -9.40 -15.36 2.87
N PRO A 75 -8.35 -15.67 3.68
CA PRO A 75 -7.16 -14.82 3.77
C PRO A 75 -6.40 -14.63 2.44
N ARG A 76 -6.48 -15.57 1.51
CA ARG A 76 -5.85 -15.42 0.18
C ARG A 76 -6.65 -14.46 -0.69
N THR A 77 -7.98 -14.57 -0.65
CA THR A 77 -8.90 -13.64 -1.31
C THR A 77 -8.71 -12.23 -0.78
N LEU A 78 -8.66 -12.06 0.55
CA LEU A 78 -8.41 -10.76 1.17
C LEU A 78 -7.10 -10.15 0.68
N ARG A 79 -5.98 -10.89 0.72
CA ARG A 79 -4.66 -10.37 0.30
C ARG A 79 -4.52 -10.15 -1.19
N ARG A 80 -5.40 -10.73 -2.01
CA ARG A 80 -5.52 -10.38 -3.42
C ARG A 80 -6.19 -9.03 -3.59
N ARG A 81 -7.30 -8.80 -2.85
CA ARG A 81 -8.08 -7.56 -2.90
C ARG A 81 -7.37 -6.40 -2.20
N VAL A 82 -6.60 -6.67 -1.15
CA VAL A 82 -5.79 -5.67 -0.43
C VAL A 82 -4.31 -5.95 -0.68
N GLY A 83 -3.79 -5.37 -1.77
CA GLY A 83 -2.41 -5.52 -2.19
C GLY A 83 -1.44 -4.73 -1.29
N TRP A 84 -0.20 -5.21 -1.14
CA TRP A 84 0.82 -4.54 -0.35
C TRP A 84 2.12 -4.35 -1.13
N VAL A 85 2.58 -3.10 -1.17
CA VAL A 85 3.92 -2.70 -1.63
C VAL A 85 4.77 -2.39 -0.40
N PRO A 86 5.77 -3.24 -0.07
CA PRO A 86 6.63 -3.02 1.09
C PRO A 86 7.65 -1.91 0.86
N GLN A 87 8.23 -1.40 1.93
CA GLN A 87 9.30 -0.41 1.93
C GLN A 87 10.54 -0.89 1.17
N ALA A 88 10.95 -2.14 1.39
CA ALA A 88 12.04 -2.79 0.66
C ALA A 88 11.47 -3.90 -0.23
N PRO A 89 11.64 -3.80 -1.56
CA PRO A 89 11.10 -4.80 -2.46
C PRO A 89 11.86 -6.12 -2.32
N THR A 90 11.10 -7.22 -2.24
CA THR A 90 11.65 -8.57 -2.32
C THR A 90 11.16 -9.21 -3.60
N LEU A 91 12.05 -9.38 -4.58
CA LEU A 91 11.75 -10.07 -5.83
C LEU A 91 12.08 -11.56 -5.69
N ILE A 92 11.30 -12.38 -6.40
CA ILE A 92 11.63 -13.80 -6.57
C ILE A 92 12.76 -13.96 -7.59
N GLU A 93 13.46 -15.08 -7.54
CA GLU A 93 14.40 -15.46 -8.58
C GLU A 93 13.68 -15.62 -9.93
N GLY A 94 14.27 -15.03 -10.98
CA GLY A 94 13.71 -15.01 -12.32
C GLY A 94 13.59 -13.62 -12.93
N THR A 95 12.87 -13.52 -14.03
CA THR A 95 12.71 -12.29 -14.82
C THR A 95 11.72 -11.31 -14.19
N VAL A 96 11.71 -10.08 -14.68
CA VAL A 96 10.71 -9.06 -14.34
C VAL A 96 9.31 -9.53 -14.67
N ALA A 97 9.11 -10.13 -15.84
CA ALA A 97 7.79 -10.65 -16.26
C ALA A 97 7.30 -11.75 -15.30
N GLU A 98 8.17 -12.69 -14.90
CA GLU A 98 7.83 -13.74 -13.93
C GLU A 98 7.48 -13.15 -12.56
N ASN A 99 8.19 -12.11 -12.11
CA ASN A 99 7.88 -11.41 -10.88
C ASN A 99 6.51 -10.74 -10.92
N VAL A 100 6.19 -10.02 -12.00
CA VAL A 100 4.89 -9.33 -12.15
C VAL A 100 3.75 -10.35 -12.26
N ALA A 101 3.93 -11.40 -13.05
CA ALA A 101 2.93 -12.45 -13.26
C ALA A 101 2.84 -13.49 -12.12
N TRP A 102 3.62 -13.35 -11.05
CA TRP A 102 3.72 -14.35 -9.99
C TRP A 102 2.37 -14.74 -9.37
N GLY A 103 1.52 -13.76 -9.09
CA GLY A 103 0.20 -14.00 -8.49
C GLY A 103 -0.72 -14.86 -9.37
N PRO A 104 -1.03 -14.45 -10.61
CA PRO A 104 -1.81 -15.27 -11.55
C PRO A 104 -1.19 -16.65 -11.78
N THR A 105 0.13 -16.74 -11.94
CA THR A 105 0.83 -18.02 -12.13
C THR A 105 0.60 -18.98 -10.96
N LEU A 106 0.69 -18.51 -9.72
CA LEU A 106 0.42 -19.33 -8.53
C LEU A 106 -1.03 -19.84 -8.47
N ARG A 107 -1.97 -19.10 -9.04
CA ARG A 107 -3.38 -19.48 -9.10
C ARG A 107 -3.73 -20.35 -10.32
N GLY A 108 -2.77 -20.59 -11.23
CA GLY A 108 -3.02 -21.29 -12.49
C GLY A 108 -3.87 -20.50 -13.48
N GLU A 109 -3.90 -19.16 -13.33
CA GLU A 109 -4.62 -18.25 -14.22
C GLU A 109 -3.75 -17.89 -15.44
N PRO A 110 -4.35 -17.65 -16.61
CA PRO A 110 -3.61 -17.17 -17.77
C PRO A 110 -3.00 -15.78 -17.49
N VAL A 111 -1.79 -15.57 -17.99
CA VAL A 111 -1.11 -14.27 -17.88
C VAL A 111 -1.48 -13.40 -19.07
N ASP A 112 -2.10 -12.26 -18.81
CA ASP A 112 -2.35 -11.22 -19.81
C ASP A 112 -1.03 -10.48 -20.10
N THR A 113 -0.36 -10.90 -21.16
CA THR A 113 0.94 -10.37 -21.56
C THR A 113 0.85 -8.92 -22.04
N GLU A 114 -0.25 -8.52 -22.70
CA GLU A 114 -0.45 -7.15 -23.16
C GLU A 114 -0.57 -6.20 -21.97
N ARG A 115 -1.43 -6.53 -21.00
CA ARG A 115 -1.58 -5.78 -19.76
C ARG A 115 -0.27 -5.72 -18.96
N LEU A 116 0.51 -6.81 -18.95
CA LEU A 116 1.82 -6.85 -18.28
C LEU A 116 2.77 -5.80 -18.89
N HIS A 117 2.89 -5.78 -20.20
CA HIS A 117 3.75 -4.81 -20.90
C HIS A 117 3.27 -3.38 -20.71
N ASP A 118 1.95 -3.14 -20.81
CA ASP A 118 1.35 -1.80 -20.60
C ASP A 118 1.66 -1.28 -19.19
N LEU A 119 1.55 -2.12 -18.17
CA LEU A 119 1.86 -1.76 -16.79
C LEU A 119 3.36 -1.49 -16.59
N LEU A 120 4.23 -2.30 -17.20
CA LEU A 120 5.68 -2.06 -17.17
C LEU A 120 6.03 -0.74 -17.85
N ASP A 121 5.42 -0.42 -18.98
CA ASP A 121 5.65 0.82 -19.72
C ASP A 121 5.24 2.04 -18.87
N ARG A 122 4.07 2.00 -18.24
CA ARG A 122 3.59 3.06 -17.32
C ARG A 122 4.52 3.28 -16.13
N LEU A 123 5.15 2.22 -15.64
CA LEU A 123 6.12 2.30 -14.55
C LEU A 123 7.56 2.57 -15.02
N GLY A 124 7.74 2.95 -16.30
CA GLY A 124 9.06 3.28 -16.88
C GLY A 124 10.02 2.09 -16.91
N LEU A 125 9.48 0.89 -17.13
CA LEU A 125 10.18 -0.38 -17.25
C LEU A 125 10.02 -1.01 -18.66
N SER A 126 9.79 -0.18 -19.69
CA SER A 126 9.71 -0.64 -21.09
C SER A 126 10.92 -1.47 -21.46
N GLY A 127 10.68 -2.65 -22.04
CA GLY A 127 11.75 -3.58 -22.46
C GLY A 127 12.47 -4.30 -21.30
N PHE A 128 11.94 -4.25 -20.07
CA PHE A 128 12.55 -4.94 -18.93
C PHE A 128 11.98 -6.34 -18.68
N ALA A 129 10.96 -6.76 -19.39
CA ALA A 129 10.25 -8.02 -19.15
C ALA A 129 11.18 -9.23 -18.97
N ASP A 130 12.20 -9.36 -19.84
CA ASP A 130 13.16 -10.47 -19.86
C ASP A 130 14.40 -10.22 -18.98
N ARG A 131 14.50 -9.08 -18.27
CA ARG A 131 15.63 -8.82 -17.38
C ARG A 131 15.49 -9.61 -16.10
N GLU A 132 16.62 -10.11 -15.61
CA GLU A 132 16.72 -10.77 -14.31
C GLU A 132 16.47 -9.80 -13.16
N GLY A 133 15.59 -10.17 -12.22
CA GLY A 133 15.22 -9.36 -11.06
C GLY A 133 16.42 -8.96 -10.17
N ASN A 134 17.43 -9.85 -10.06
CA ASN A 134 18.64 -9.61 -9.26
C ASN A 134 19.63 -8.62 -9.88
N ARG A 135 19.38 -8.16 -11.11
CA ARG A 135 20.21 -7.17 -11.83
C ARG A 135 19.62 -5.76 -11.81
N LEU A 136 18.50 -5.58 -11.13
CA LEU A 136 17.81 -4.29 -11.06
C LEU A 136 18.41 -3.40 -9.98
N SER A 137 18.44 -2.09 -10.24
CA SER A 137 18.67 -1.09 -9.19
C SER A 137 17.52 -1.10 -8.17
N GLY A 138 17.73 -0.50 -6.99
CA GLY A 138 16.70 -0.42 -5.95
C GLY A 138 15.40 0.23 -6.45
N GLY A 139 15.50 1.32 -7.22
CA GLY A 139 14.33 1.99 -7.80
C GLY A 139 13.63 1.18 -8.89
N GLU A 140 14.36 0.41 -9.71
CA GLU A 140 13.78 -0.51 -10.68
C GLU A 140 13.07 -1.67 -9.97
N ALA A 141 13.70 -2.27 -8.96
CA ALA A 141 13.11 -3.34 -8.16
C ALA A 141 11.83 -2.88 -7.44
N GLN A 142 11.81 -1.64 -6.92
CA GLN A 142 10.63 -1.06 -6.30
C GLN A 142 9.48 -0.92 -7.31
N ARG A 143 9.75 -0.45 -8.53
CA ARG A 143 8.74 -0.33 -9.58
C ARG A 143 8.22 -1.70 -10.05
N VAL A 144 9.07 -2.73 -10.07
CA VAL A 144 8.63 -4.11 -10.32
C VAL A 144 7.73 -4.63 -9.20
N ALA A 145 8.03 -4.32 -7.93
CA ALA A 145 7.17 -4.69 -6.80
C ALA A 145 5.80 -3.99 -6.87
N ILE A 146 5.77 -2.73 -7.29
CA ILE A 146 4.52 -1.99 -7.57
C ILE A 146 3.75 -2.69 -8.70
N ALA A 147 4.41 -2.96 -9.85
CA ALA A 147 3.81 -3.68 -10.97
C ALA A 147 3.21 -5.02 -10.55
N ARG A 148 3.97 -5.84 -9.80
CA ARG A 148 3.51 -7.13 -9.27
C ARG A 148 2.26 -7.00 -8.41
N THR A 149 2.18 -5.97 -7.59
CA THR A 149 1.01 -5.73 -6.74
C THR A 149 -0.20 -5.33 -7.57
N LEU A 150 -0.05 -4.37 -8.49
CA LEU A 150 -1.12 -3.86 -9.33
C LEU A 150 -1.60 -4.88 -10.37
N PHE A 151 -0.73 -5.76 -10.83
CA PHE A 151 -1.10 -6.82 -11.78
C PHE A 151 -2.09 -7.83 -11.21
N ASN A 152 -2.23 -7.93 -9.88
CA ASN A 152 -3.24 -8.74 -9.21
C ASN A 152 -4.63 -8.08 -9.13
N ASP A 153 -4.78 -6.85 -9.63
CA ASP A 153 -6.04 -6.10 -9.67
C ASP A 153 -6.65 -5.91 -8.26
N PRO A 154 -5.91 -5.30 -7.33
CA PRO A 154 -6.39 -5.11 -5.98
C PRO A 154 -7.43 -3.98 -5.91
N ASP A 155 -8.42 -4.12 -5.01
CA ASP A 155 -9.40 -3.06 -4.72
C ASP A 155 -8.77 -1.93 -3.90
N VAL A 156 -7.80 -2.28 -3.03
CA VAL A 156 -7.04 -1.33 -2.20
C VAL A 156 -5.56 -1.67 -2.25
N VAL A 157 -4.71 -0.65 -2.39
CA VAL A 157 -3.25 -0.79 -2.36
C VAL A 157 -2.68 -0.18 -1.10
N LEU A 158 -1.94 -0.98 -0.32
CA LEU A 158 -1.18 -0.52 0.84
C LEU A 158 0.26 -0.21 0.42
N LEU A 159 0.71 1.02 0.67
CA LEU A 159 2.02 1.53 0.28
C LEU A 159 2.83 1.86 1.55
N ASP A 160 3.79 1.00 1.90
CA ASP A 160 4.61 1.15 3.09
C ASP A 160 5.91 1.88 2.76
N GLU A 161 5.92 3.20 2.86
CA GLU A 161 7.08 4.05 2.56
C GLU A 161 7.81 3.68 1.23
N PRO A 162 7.09 3.62 0.09
CA PRO A 162 7.54 2.93 -1.12
C PRO A 162 8.80 3.51 -1.81
N ALA A 163 9.32 4.63 -1.34
CA ALA A 163 10.51 5.28 -1.91
C ALA A 163 11.54 5.71 -0.85
N SER A 164 11.35 5.34 0.44
CA SER A 164 12.20 5.85 1.53
C SER A 164 13.61 5.27 1.55
N SER A 165 13.83 4.10 0.96
CA SER A 165 15.14 3.44 0.85
C SER A 165 15.95 3.83 -0.38
N LEU A 166 15.42 4.74 -1.21
CA LEU A 166 16.02 5.16 -2.48
C LEU A 166 16.77 6.49 -2.31
N ASP A 167 17.73 6.75 -3.20
CA ASP A 167 18.28 8.08 -3.35
C ASP A 167 17.20 9.08 -3.85
N ALA A 168 17.44 10.38 -3.67
CA ALA A 168 16.43 11.41 -3.95
C ALA A 168 15.90 11.36 -5.39
N ALA A 169 16.78 11.16 -6.39
CA ALA A 169 16.37 11.16 -7.79
C ALA A 169 15.54 9.90 -8.15
N ALA A 170 15.90 8.74 -7.60
CA ALA A 170 15.16 7.51 -7.76
C ALA A 170 13.81 7.58 -7.02
N ALA A 171 13.78 8.17 -5.82
CA ALA A 171 12.56 8.38 -5.05
C ALA A 171 11.57 9.27 -5.80
N ASP A 172 12.02 10.45 -6.28
CA ASP A 172 11.19 11.37 -7.06
C ASP A 172 10.58 10.70 -8.30
N ARG A 173 11.39 9.88 -8.99
CA ARG A 173 10.91 9.15 -10.17
C ARG A 173 9.86 8.09 -9.82
N VAL A 174 10.09 7.29 -8.76
CA VAL A 174 9.12 6.27 -8.30
C VAL A 174 7.82 6.94 -7.88
N GLU A 175 7.88 8.04 -7.13
CA GLU A 175 6.71 8.77 -6.65
C GLU A 175 5.91 9.41 -7.80
N SER A 176 6.58 9.99 -8.81
CA SER A 176 5.91 10.54 -9.98
C SER A 176 5.15 9.46 -10.76
N LEU A 177 5.84 8.34 -11.07
CA LEU A 177 5.22 7.22 -11.78
C LEU A 177 4.08 6.57 -10.98
N LEU A 178 4.22 6.52 -9.65
CA LEU A 178 3.17 6.01 -8.77
C LEU A 178 1.94 6.92 -8.79
N ALA A 179 2.12 8.26 -8.76
CA ALA A 179 1.04 9.22 -8.88
C ALA A 179 0.29 9.05 -10.21
N ASP A 180 1.03 8.98 -11.33
CA ASP A 180 0.46 8.80 -12.67
C ASP A 180 -0.36 7.50 -12.77
N VAL A 181 0.13 6.42 -12.18
CA VAL A 181 -0.55 5.12 -12.17
C VAL A 181 -1.78 5.14 -11.26
N MET A 182 -1.68 5.74 -10.06
CA MET A 182 -2.82 5.87 -9.14
C MET A 182 -3.97 6.66 -9.77
N GLU A 183 -3.66 7.76 -10.46
CA GLU A 183 -4.66 8.56 -11.19
C GLU A 183 -5.24 7.77 -12.37
N ALA A 184 -4.38 7.18 -13.23
CA ALA A 184 -4.82 6.48 -14.44
C ALA A 184 -5.73 5.28 -14.17
N TYR A 185 -5.55 4.59 -13.05
CA TYR A 185 -6.34 3.42 -12.65
C TYR A 185 -7.39 3.74 -11.57
N ALA A 186 -7.56 5.02 -11.20
CA ALA A 186 -8.47 5.45 -10.12
C ALA A 186 -8.31 4.61 -8.84
N LEU A 187 -7.05 4.37 -8.42
CA LEU A 187 -6.75 3.44 -7.34
C LEU A 187 -7.18 3.98 -5.99
N THR A 188 -7.74 3.10 -5.17
CA THR A 188 -7.87 3.34 -3.72
C THR A 188 -6.58 2.90 -3.04
N ALA A 189 -5.95 3.78 -2.25
CA ALA A 189 -4.68 3.44 -1.60
C ALA A 189 -4.57 3.97 -0.16
N VAL A 190 -3.81 3.24 0.66
CA VAL A 190 -3.33 3.71 1.96
C VAL A 190 -1.81 3.89 1.87
N LEU A 191 -1.35 5.14 1.95
CA LEU A 191 0.07 5.49 1.90
C LEU A 191 0.58 5.78 3.31
N VAL A 192 1.56 5.02 3.76
CA VAL A 192 2.31 5.30 4.98
C VAL A 192 3.55 6.12 4.65
N THR A 193 3.75 7.22 5.34
CA THR A 193 4.96 8.04 5.21
C THR A 193 5.22 8.91 6.44
N HIS A 194 6.48 9.29 6.63
CA HIS A 194 6.90 10.34 7.58
C HIS A 194 7.35 11.62 6.86
N ASP A 195 7.33 11.63 5.51
CA ASP A 195 7.68 12.77 4.67
C ASP A 195 6.44 13.57 4.31
N ALA A 196 6.38 14.83 4.81
CA ALA A 196 5.25 15.73 4.56
C ALA A 196 5.13 16.16 3.08
N ASN A 197 6.24 16.23 2.34
CA ASN A 197 6.20 16.60 0.92
C ASN A 197 5.63 15.44 0.10
N ARG A 198 6.03 14.20 0.40
CA ARG A 198 5.45 12.99 -0.20
C ARG A 198 3.96 12.90 0.10
N ALA A 199 3.56 13.11 1.36
CA ALA A 199 2.16 13.13 1.76
C ALA A 199 1.34 14.12 0.93
N ARG A 200 1.84 15.37 0.74
CA ARG A 200 1.14 16.39 -0.07
C ARG A 200 1.09 16.08 -1.56
N ARG A 201 2.15 15.43 -2.09
CA ARG A 201 2.23 15.10 -3.52
C ARG A 201 1.27 14.00 -3.93
N LEU A 202 1.12 12.98 -3.08
CA LEU A 202 0.40 11.75 -3.43
C LEU A 202 -0.97 11.64 -2.77
N GLY A 203 -1.19 12.29 -1.65
CA GLY A 203 -2.34 12.03 -0.80
C GLY A 203 -3.48 13.06 -0.96
N HIS A 204 -4.68 12.64 -0.60
CA HIS A 204 -5.89 13.46 -0.60
C HIS A 204 -6.34 13.82 0.82
N ARG A 205 -6.45 12.82 1.67
CA ARG A 205 -6.82 12.89 3.08
C ARG A 205 -5.90 12.00 3.91
N GLY A 206 -5.99 12.08 5.22
CA GLY A 206 -5.20 11.18 6.03
C GLY A 206 -5.51 11.20 7.51
N ALA A 207 -4.67 10.47 8.23
CA ALA A 207 -4.62 10.45 9.69
C ALA A 207 -3.17 10.60 10.16
N ARG A 208 -2.98 11.34 11.26
CA ARG A 208 -1.72 11.40 11.99
C ARG A 208 -1.69 10.30 13.04
N LEU A 209 -0.69 9.44 12.96
CA LEU A 209 -0.47 8.36 13.91
C LEU A 209 0.71 8.67 14.82
N GLN A 210 0.49 8.65 16.14
CA GLN A 210 1.50 8.82 17.17
C GLN A 210 1.28 7.82 18.29
N HIS A 211 2.35 7.12 18.68
CA HIS A 211 2.29 6.10 19.74
C HIS A 211 1.11 5.11 19.59
N GLY A 212 0.88 4.65 18.34
CA GLY A 212 -0.19 3.71 18.01
C GLY A 212 -1.60 4.31 17.93
N ARG A 213 -1.80 5.61 18.20
CA ARG A 213 -3.10 6.28 18.22
C ARG A 213 -3.24 7.30 17.09
N VAL A 214 -4.46 7.47 16.61
CA VAL A 214 -4.80 8.57 15.70
C VAL A 214 -5.00 9.84 16.51
N THR A 215 -4.18 10.87 16.23
CA THR A 215 -4.22 12.18 16.91
C THR A 215 -4.90 13.27 16.10
N ALA A 216 -4.97 13.10 14.78
CA ALA A 216 -5.69 13.97 13.85
C ALA A 216 -6.14 13.17 12.63
N THR A 217 -7.28 13.56 12.05
CA THR A 217 -7.79 13.00 10.79
C THR A 217 -8.48 14.10 9.99
N GLY A 218 -8.46 14.00 8.66
CA GLY A 218 -9.09 14.96 7.77
C GLY A 218 -8.29 15.26 6.52
N ASP A 219 -8.35 16.51 6.05
CA ASP A 219 -7.50 16.97 4.96
C ASP A 219 -6.02 16.95 5.36
N LEU A 220 -5.12 16.81 4.36
CA LEU A 220 -3.70 16.65 4.63
C LEU A 220 -3.07 17.84 5.34
N ASP A 221 -3.52 19.07 5.07
CA ASP A 221 -2.95 20.24 5.74
C ASP A 221 -3.25 20.22 7.24
N THR A 222 -4.45 19.76 7.63
CA THR A 222 -4.81 19.57 9.03
C THR A 222 -3.95 18.48 9.68
N VAL A 223 -3.82 17.32 9.01
CA VAL A 223 -3.04 16.18 9.50
C VAL A 223 -1.56 16.52 9.66
N LEU A 224 -0.98 17.27 8.71
CA LEU A 224 0.45 17.61 8.70
C LEU A 224 0.81 18.76 9.63
N ARG A 225 -0.15 19.66 9.95
CA ARG A 225 0.05 20.78 10.89
C ARG A 225 -0.24 20.44 12.34
N ALA A 226 -0.94 19.34 12.62
CA ALA A 226 -1.20 18.91 13.98
C ALA A 226 0.16 18.80 14.71
N SER A 227 0.41 19.72 15.64
CA SER A 227 1.66 19.77 16.40
C SER A 227 1.79 18.58 17.33
N ASP A 228 3.04 18.25 17.67
CA ASP A 228 3.37 17.21 18.65
C ASP A 228 2.85 17.57 20.05
#